data_06ac819d282e801d06976a794dfc7f16
#
_entry.id   06ac819d282e801d06976a794dfc7f16
#
_cell.length_a   1.000
_cell.length_b   1.000
_cell.length_c   1.000
_cell.angle_alpha   90.00
_cell.angle_beta   90.00
_cell.angle_gamma   90.00
#
_symmetry.space_group_name_H-M   'P 1'
#
loop_
_entity.id
_entity.type
_entity.pdbx_description
1 polymer ?
#
loop_
_entity_poly.entity_id
_entity_poly.type
_entity_poly.pdbx_seq_one_letter_code
_entity_poly.pdbx_strand_id
1 'polypeptide(L)'
;LRLRATPIGMKMFKTREEMEAIPRIRRPKDIHTTDQIVGQACRNGWTVGITMDDLVGDQCGTVLGVHPRGEKWLSGDKMHGVWFGSLEDSAAHQNAMDVPDYGTHEAMVVSPLTSGRLNPPDICLIYATPAQMILFINGLQWLGYKKMDWGCVGESSCADSWGRALKTGEPSLSIPCFAERRYGGVMEDELLMAIPPAFLPKVITGMDALSKNGLRYPIAPYGVTNDVRAGMGASY
;
A
#
# COMPACT_ATOMS: atom_id res chain seq x y z
N LEU A 1 -1.43 7.55 -16.50
CA LEU A 1 -2.52 6.68 -16.01
C LEU A 1 -3.74 7.45 -15.45
N ARG A 2 -3.63 8.75 -15.18
CA ARG A 2 -4.71 9.56 -14.57
C ARG A 2 -5.16 8.98 -13.20
N LEU A 3 -4.22 8.73 -12.31
CA LEU A 3 -4.52 8.27 -10.95
C LEU A 3 -5.32 9.35 -10.20
N ARG A 4 -6.34 8.93 -9.45
CA ARG A 4 -7.14 9.83 -8.60
C ARG A 4 -6.44 10.19 -7.29
N ALA A 5 -5.64 9.29 -6.77
CA ALA A 5 -4.80 9.51 -5.61
C ALA A 5 -3.36 9.81 -6.04
N THR A 6 -2.72 10.74 -5.36
CA THR A 6 -1.30 11.02 -5.60
C THR A 6 -0.45 9.86 -5.08
N PRO A 7 0.45 9.28 -5.87
CA PRO A 7 1.42 8.32 -5.37
C PRO A 7 2.26 8.91 -4.25
N ILE A 8 2.44 8.16 -3.17
CA ILE A 8 3.17 8.61 -2.00
C ILE A 8 4.35 7.71 -1.68
N GLY A 9 5.36 8.26 -1.03
CA GLY A 9 6.40 7.51 -0.35
C GLY A 9 6.07 7.33 1.12
N MET A 10 6.43 6.17 1.67
CA MET A 10 6.45 5.88 3.09
C MET A 10 7.90 5.60 3.49
N LYS A 11 8.35 6.18 4.59
CA LYS A 11 9.68 5.96 5.14
C LYS A 11 9.61 5.76 6.65
N MET A 12 10.32 4.74 7.10
CA MET A 12 10.46 4.41 8.51
C MET A 12 11.73 5.06 9.08
N PHE A 13 11.69 5.48 10.33
CA PHE A 13 12.79 6.16 11.00
C PHE A 13 13.12 5.44 12.31
N LYS A 14 14.41 5.35 12.61
CA LYS A 14 14.88 4.70 13.84
C LYS A 14 14.49 5.48 15.07
N THR A 15 14.47 6.82 14.98
CA THR A 15 14.11 7.67 16.09
C THR A 15 13.11 8.76 15.67
N ARG A 16 12.44 9.32 16.65
CA ARG A 16 11.54 10.47 16.47
C ARG A 16 12.27 11.70 15.94
N GLU A 17 13.49 11.96 16.42
CA GLU A 17 14.31 13.11 16.02
C GLU A 17 14.68 13.04 14.53
N GLU A 18 15.03 11.85 14.03
CA GLU A 18 15.29 11.66 12.60
C GLU A 18 14.06 11.98 11.74
N MET A 19 12.88 11.56 12.19
CA MET A 19 11.62 11.89 11.52
C MET A 19 11.35 13.39 11.55
N GLU A 20 11.50 14.04 12.70
CA GLU A 20 11.23 15.48 12.89
C GLU A 20 12.19 16.37 12.11
N ALA A 21 13.36 15.87 11.72
CA ALA A 21 14.31 16.55 10.85
C ALA A 21 13.81 16.71 9.39
N ILE A 22 12.75 16.01 8.99
CA ILE A 22 12.16 16.15 7.64
C ILE A 22 11.52 17.53 7.47
N PRO A 23 11.93 18.34 6.46
CA PRO A 23 11.44 19.70 6.30
C PRO A 23 9.91 19.77 6.10
N ARG A 24 9.27 20.69 6.81
CA ARG A 24 7.82 20.95 6.70
C ARG A 24 6.95 19.73 6.98
N ILE A 25 7.42 18.83 7.85
CA ILE A 25 6.63 17.72 8.35
C ILE A 25 5.45 18.26 9.18
N ARG A 26 4.29 17.65 9.02
CA ARG A 26 3.12 17.86 9.87
C ARG A 26 3.05 16.76 10.91
N ARG A 27 2.69 17.13 12.14
CA ARG A 27 2.32 16.17 13.17
C ARG A 27 0.81 16.24 13.36
N PRO A 28 0.12 15.10 13.51
CA PRO A 28 -1.29 15.10 13.91
C PRO A 28 -1.48 15.85 15.22
N LYS A 29 -2.62 16.54 15.37
CA LYS A 29 -3.01 17.16 16.63
C LYS A 29 -3.81 16.21 17.52
N ASP A 30 -4.46 15.24 16.88
CA ASP A 30 -5.33 14.26 17.51
C ASP A 30 -4.87 12.84 17.14
N ILE A 31 -5.41 11.84 17.83
CA ILE A 31 -5.14 10.43 17.56
C ILE A 31 -5.79 10.01 16.22
N HIS A 32 -5.03 9.36 15.37
CA HIS A 32 -5.46 8.92 14.03
C HIS A 32 -5.23 7.44 13.81
N THR A 33 -5.93 6.85 12.82
CA THR A 33 -5.54 5.57 12.25
C THR A 33 -4.39 5.78 11.26
N THR A 34 -3.61 4.75 10.99
CA THR A 34 -2.58 4.79 9.94
C THR A 34 -3.19 5.12 8.58
N ASP A 35 -4.41 4.61 8.31
CA ASP A 35 -5.13 4.87 7.07
C ASP A 35 -5.45 6.35 6.87
N GLN A 36 -5.84 7.05 7.95
CA GLN A 36 -6.04 8.51 7.91
C GLN A 36 -4.74 9.25 7.57
N ILE A 37 -3.63 8.81 8.14
CA ILE A 37 -2.31 9.41 7.86
C ILE A 37 -1.91 9.22 6.40
N VAL A 38 -2.07 8.01 5.86
CA VAL A 38 -1.86 7.71 4.44
C VAL A 38 -2.83 8.51 3.56
N GLY A 39 -4.11 8.58 3.95
CA GLY A 39 -5.13 9.38 3.27
C GLY A 39 -4.77 10.87 3.19
N GLN A 40 -4.26 11.46 4.27
CA GLN A 40 -3.79 12.85 4.30
C GLN A 40 -2.66 13.09 3.29
N ALA A 41 -1.77 12.15 3.09
CA ALA A 41 -0.70 12.28 2.11
C ALA A 41 -1.21 12.12 0.67
N CYS A 42 -1.97 11.07 0.37
CA CYS A 42 -2.37 10.75 -1.00
C CYS A 42 -3.54 11.61 -1.51
N ARG A 43 -4.44 12.11 -0.63
CA ARG A 43 -5.61 12.93 -1.02
C ARG A 43 -5.37 14.43 -0.82
N ASN A 44 -4.69 14.83 0.27
CA ASN A 44 -4.48 16.24 0.60
C ASN A 44 -3.08 16.74 0.22
N GLY A 45 -2.17 15.86 -0.20
CA GLY A 45 -0.81 16.23 -0.58
C GLY A 45 0.09 16.60 0.59
N TRP A 46 -0.21 16.14 1.81
CA TRP A 46 0.54 16.50 3.01
C TRP A 46 1.72 15.57 3.25
N THR A 47 2.79 16.12 3.86
CA THR A 47 3.86 15.33 4.46
C THR A 47 3.56 15.19 5.94
N VAL A 48 3.30 13.97 6.39
CA VAL A 48 2.85 13.69 7.76
C VAL A 48 3.78 12.67 8.40
N GLY A 49 4.26 13.01 9.59
CA GLY A 49 5.07 12.11 10.42
C GLY A 49 4.32 11.72 11.68
N ILE A 50 4.49 10.46 12.08
CA ILE A 50 3.86 9.88 13.26
C ILE A 50 4.80 8.98 14.03
N THR A 51 4.50 8.84 15.30
CA THR A 51 5.00 7.80 16.22
C THR A 51 3.81 7.00 16.74
N MET A 52 4.04 6.02 17.60
CA MET A 52 2.95 5.28 18.27
C MET A 52 2.00 6.18 19.05
N ASP A 53 2.51 7.29 19.60
CA ASP A 53 1.71 8.26 20.39
C ASP A 53 0.59 8.92 19.58
N ASP A 54 0.71 8.96 18.25
CA ASP A 54 -0.26 9.58 17.36
C ASP A 54 -1.31 8.58 16.83
N LEU A 55 -1.19 7.28 17.17
CA LEU A 55 -2.01 6.22 16.62
C LEU A 55 -3.10 5.73 17.58
N VAL A 56 -4.28 5.46 17.02
CA VAL A 56 -5.37 4.80 17.73
C VAL A 56 -5.06 3.32 17.92
N GLY A 57 -4.79 2.95 19.17
CA GLY A 57 -4.57 1.56 19.56
C GLY A 57 -3.34 0.89 18.93
N ASP A 58 -3.09 -0.32 19.36
CA ASP A 58 -1.91 -1.11 19.03
C ASP A 58 -1.97 -1.76 17.62
N GLN A 59 -3.17 -1.97 17.03
CA GLN A 59 -3.30 -2.60 15.72
C GLN A 59 -2.51 -1.85 14.63
N CYS A 60 -2.74 -0.54 14.52
CA CYS A 60 -2.03 0.30 13.56
C CYS A 60 -0.50 0.29 13.79
N GLY A 61 -0.09 0.39 15.05
CA GLY A 61 1.31 0.37 15.42
C GLY A 61 1.98 -0.98 15.15
N THR A 62 1.26 -2.08 15.38
CA THR A 62 1.79 -3.44 15.12
C THR A 62 1.98 -3.70 13.63
N VAL A 63 1.04 -3.27 12.78
CA VAL A 63 1.16 -3.40 11.30
C VAL A 63 2.37 -2.61 10.77
N LEU A 64 2.73 -1.50 11.42
CA LEU A 64 3.93 -0.72 11.08
C LEU A 64 5.21 -1.22 11.76
N GLY A 65 5.13 -2.15 12.73
CA GLY A 65 6.28 -2.61 13.52
C GLY A 65 6.75 -1.60 14.57
N VAL A 66 5.97 -0.56 14.88
CA VAL A 66 6.27 0.42 15.95
C VAL A 66 5.64 0.04 17.30
N HIS A 67 4.87 -1.03 17.33
CA HIS A 67 4.29 -1.63 18.53
C HIS A 67 4.45 -3.15 18.51
N PRO A 68 4.72 -3.81 19.66
CA PRO A 68 4.87 -5.26 19.69
C PRO A 68 3.52 -5.97 19.48
N ARG A 69 3.58 -7.23 19.05
CA ARG A 69 2.42 -8.13 19.07
C ARG A 69 2.10 -8.47 20.52
N GLY A 70 1.14 -7.78 21.10
CA GLY A 70 0.72 -7.99 22.49
C GLY A 70 -0.14 -9.24 22.69
N GLU A 71 -0.48 -9.53 23.94
CA GLU A 71 -1.29 -10.70 24.31
C GLU A 71 -2.63 -10.74 23.58
N LYS A 72 -3.36 -9.61 23.52
CA LYS A 72 -4.64 -9.51 22.81
C LYS A 72 -4.52 -9.71 21.29
N TRP A 73 -3.36 -9.40 20.71
CA TRP A 73 -3.05 -9.72 19.33
C TRP A 73 -2.92 -11.23 19.15
N LEU A 74 -2.10 -11.86 19.96
CA LEU A 74 -1.78 -13.28 19.83
C LEU A 74 -2.97 -14.19 20.16
N SER A 75 -3.80 -13.79 21.14
CA SER A 75 -5.01 -14.53 21.54
C SER A 75 -6.19 -14.38 20.58
N GLY A 76 -6.17 -13.38 19.69
CA GLY A 76 -7.29 -13.06 18.83
C GLY A 76 -8.39 -12.20 19.49
N ASP A 77 -8.27 -11.87 20.77
CA ASP A 77 -9.28 -11.12 21.54
C ASP A 77 -9.61 -9.76 20.91
N LYS A 78 -8.66 -9.19 20.18
CA LYS A 78 -8.79 -7.86 19.58
C LYS A 78 -9.82 -7.76 18.45
N MET A 79 -9.97 -8.80 17.63
CA MET A 79 -10.84 -8.80 16.46
C MET A 79 -12.07 -9.71 16.63
N HIS A 80 -12.06 -10.55 17.69
CA HIS A 80 -13.19 -11.42 18.01
C HIS A 80 -14.46 -10.63 18.33
N GLY A 81 -15.59 -11.11 17.87
CA GLY A 81 -16.89 -10.48 18.07
C GLY A 81 -17.19 -9.26 17.18
N VAL A 82 -16.16 -8.75 16.45
CA VAL A 82 -16.33 -7.65 15.50
C VAL A 82 -16.14 -8.14 14.07
N TRP A 83 -15.01 -8.81 13.80
CA TRP A 83 -14.64 -9.29 12.46
C TRP A 83 -14.67 -10.81 12.35
N PHE A 84 -14.51 -11.52 13.47
CA PHE A 84 -14.45 -12.98 13.52
C PHE A 84 -15.38 -13.51 14.59
N GLY A 85 -16.03 -14.65 14.27
CA GLY A 85 -17.00 -15.29 15.15
C GLY A 85 -16.36 -16.12 16.26
N SER A 86 -15.06 -16.41 16.19
CA SER A 86 -14.32 -17.15 17.21
C SER A 86 -12.97 -16.48 17.53
N LEU A 87 -12.45 -16.77 18.73
CA LEU A 87 -11.09 -16.36 19.12
C LEU A 87 -10.03 -17.05 18.26
N GLU A 88 -10.25 -18.31 17.90
CA GLU A 88 -9.33 -19.10 17.08
C GLU A 88 -9.16 -18.47 15.67
N ASP A 89 -10.27 -18.14 14.98
CA ASP A 89 -10.22 -17.50 13.66
C ASP A 89 -9.57 -16.12 13.74
N SER A 90 -9.88 -15.36 14.79
CA SER A 90 -9.31 -14.05 15.02
C SER A 90 -7.79 -14.14 15.27
N ALA A 91 -7.33 -15.10 16.08
CA ALA A 91 -5.92 -15.35 16.31
C ALA A 91 -5.21 -15.81 15.02
N ALA A 92 -5.83 -16.71 14.26
CA ALA A 92 -5.30 -17.18 12.98
C ALA A 92 -5.10 -16.02 12.00
N HIS A 93 -6.11 -15.14 11.86
CA HIS A 93 -6.03 -13.92 11.05
C HIS A 93 -4.86 -13.02 11.48
N GLN A 94 -4.75 -12.70 12.76
CA GLN A 94 -3.71 -11.81 13.25
C GLN A 94 -2.30 -12.40 13.08
N ASN A 95 -2.16 -13.70 13.24
CA ASN A 95 -0.88 -14.40 13.05
C ASN A 95 -0.50 -14.60 11.59
N ALA A 96 -1.46 -14.56 10.66
CA ALA A 96 -1.21 -14.62 9.22
C ALA A 96 -0.65 -13.31 8.63
N MET A 97 -0.74 -12.19 9.35
CA MET A 97 -0.27 -10.90 8.85
C MET A 97 1.26 -10.85 8.71
N ASP A 98 1.73 -10.43 7.54
CA ASP A 98 3.11 -10.04 7.33
C ASP A 98 3.33 -8.61 7.85
N VAL A 99 4.03 -8.46 8.97
CA VAL A 99 4.35 -7.17 9.57
C VAL A 99 5.83 -7.06 9.85
N PRO A 100 6.44 -5.85 9.78
CA PRO A 100 7.83 -5.62 10.16
C PRO A 100 8.10 -6.01 11.61
N ASP A 101 9.35 -6.37 11.92
CA ASP A 101 9.75 -6.71 13.26
C ASP A 101 9.73 -5.47 14.17
N TYR A 102 9.15 -5.64 15.36
CA TYR A 102 9.12 -4.58 16.37
C TYR A 102 10.51 -4.18 16.84
N GLY A 103 10.69 -2.87 17.07
CA GLY A 103 11.91 -2.28 17.64
C GLY A 103 12.99 -1.93 16.61
N THR A 104 12.72 -2.09 15.32
CA THR A 104 13.64 -1.65 14.25
C THR A 104 13.50 -0.16 13.93
N HIS A 105 12.35 0.43 14.24
CA HIS A 105 12.02 1.84 14.03
C HIS A 105 10.92 2.31 15.00
N GLU A 106 10.86 3.62 15.24
CA GLU A 106 9.93 4.26 16.19
C GLU A 106 8.93 5.19 15.50
N ALA A 107 9.25 5.61 14.28
CA ALA A 107 8.48 6.63 13.60
C ALA A 107 8.34 6.32 12.09
N MET A 108 7.32 6.92 11.48
CA MET A 108 7.03 6.84 10.06
C MET A 108 6.70 8.21 9.49
N VAL A 109 7.10 8.47 8.24
CA VAL A 109 6.64 9.61 7.45
C VAL A 109 6.01 9.11 6.16
N VAL A 110 4.88 9.71 5.80
CA VAL A 110 4.30 9.61 4.45
C VAL A 110 4.33 10.96 3.76
N SER A 111 4.61 10.95 2.47
CA SER A 111 4.70 12.19 1.67
C SER A 111 4.41 11.91 0.19
N PRO A 112 3.77 12.84 -0.54
CA PRO A 112 3.71 12.76 -2.00
C PRO A 112 5.09 12.56 -2.61
N LEU A 113 5.22 11.62 -3.54
CA LEU A 113 6.51 11.39 -4.24
C LEU A 113 7.00 12.67 -4.93
N THR A 114 6.07 13.47 -5.47
CA THR A 114 6.38 14.75 -6.13
C THR A 114 6.98 15.80 -5.20
N SER A 115 6.87 15.61 -3.89
CA SER A 115 7.48 16.54 -2.91
C SER A 115 9.01 16.44 -2.83
N GLY A 116 9.58 15.28 -3.22
CA GLY A 116 11.00 14.96 -3.10
C GLY A 116 11.53 14.86 -1.66
N ARG A 117 10.66 14.92 -0.63
CA ARG A 117 11.09 14.96 0.79
C ARG A 117 11.56 13.61 1.32
N LEU A 118 11.02 12.52 0.77
CA LEU A 118 11.46 11.17 1.09
C LEU A 118 12.19 10.62 -0.14
N ASN A 119 13.51 10.76 -0.19
CA ASN A 119 14.31 10.30 -1.32
C ASN A 119 15.57 9.57 -0.84
N PRO A 120 15.63 8.23 -0.96
CA PRO A 120 14.51 7.37 -1.33
C PRO A 120 13.53 7.15 -0.16
N PRO A 121 12.25 6.87 -0.43
CA PRO A 121 11.35 6.26 0.54
C PRO A 121 11.73 4.78 0.75
N ASP A 122 11.17 4.12 1.76
CA ASP A 122 11.33 2.66 1.91
C ASP A 122 10.36 1.89 1.00
N ILE A 123 9.15 2.42 0.82
CA ILE A 123 8.17 1.93 -0.15
C ILE A 123 7.39 3.08 -0.79
N CYS A 124 6.88 2.83 -1.99
CA CYS A 124 5.93 3.70 -2.69
C CYS A 124 4.55 3.07 -2.66
N LEU A 125 3.53 3.84 -2.29
CA LEU A 125 2.13 3.42 -2.26
C LEU A 125 1.37 4.03 -3.42
N ILE A 126 0.64 3.19 -4.16
CA ILE A 126 -0.11 3.58 -5.35
C ILE A 126 -1.53 3.03 -5.25
N TYR A 127 -2.51 3.92 -5.10
CA TYR A 127 -3.92 3.59 -5.21
C TYR A 127 -4.36 3.72 -6.67
N ALA A 128 -4.94 2.66 -7.21
CA ALA A 128 -5.33 2.60 -8.61
C ALA A 128 -6.54 1.68 -8.81
N THR A 129 -7.33 1.95 -9.86
CA THR A 129 -8.38 1.01 -10.26
C THR A 129 -7.79 -0.29 -10.78
N PRO A 130 -8.53 -1.43 -10.78
CA PRO A 130 -8.04 -2.69 -11.33
C PRO A 130 -7.50 -2.56 -12.78
N ALA A 131 -8.17 -1.74 -13.62
CA ALA A 131 -7.74 -1.50 -14.99
C ALA A 131 -6.42 -0.71 -15.10
N GLN A 132 -6.08 0.10 -14.11
CA GLN A 132 -4.78 0.76 -14.00
C GLN A 132 -3.75 -0.18 -13.37
N MET A 133 -4.16 -0.94 -12.34
CA MET A 133 -3.29 -1.81 -11.57
C MET A 133 -2.68 -2.92 -12.40
N ILE A 134 -3.45 -3.51 -13.33
CA ILE A 134 -2.91 -4.55 -14.22
C ILE A 134 -1.73 -4.04 -15.07
N LEU A 135 -1.72 -2.75 -15.44
CA LEU A 135 -0.62 -2.17 -16.20
C LEU A 135 0.66 -2.00 -15.33
N PHE A 136 0.51 -1.71 -14.03
CA PHE A 136 1.65 -1.72 -13.10
C PHE A 136 2.24 -3.13 -12.97
N ILE A 137 1.38 -4.14 -12.81
CA ILE A 137 1.80 -5.56 -12.74
C ILE A 137 2.52 -5.96 -14.01
N ASN A 138 1.94 -5.68 -15.19
CA ASN A 138 2.57 -5.97 -16.46
C ASN A 138 3.91 -5.22 -16.64
N GLY A 139 3.99 -3.97 -16.15
CA GLY A 139 5.24 -3.20 -16.11
C GLY A 139 6.32 -3.87 -15.26
N LEU A 140 5.95 -4.41 -14.09
CA LEU A 140 6.85 -5.22 -13.24
C LEU A 140 7.33 -6.50 -13.93
N GLN A 141 6.50 -7.06 -14.80
CA GLN A 141 6.75 -8.35 -15.49
C GLN A 141 7.41 -8.19 -16.84
N TRP A 142 7.55 -6.99 -17.38
CA TRP A 142 8.07 -6.71 -18.72
C TRP A 142 9.47 -7.30 -18.97
N LEU A 143 10.36 -7.16 -17.98
CA LEU A 143 11.71 -7.74 -18.02
C LEU A 143 11.90 -8.66 -16.82
N GLY A 144 12.28 -9.91 -17.07
CA GLY A 144 12.47 -10.91 -16.01
C GLY A 144 11.11 -11.24 -15.36
N TYR A 145 10.25 -11.95 -16.08
CA TYR A 145 8.94 -12.36 -15.59
C TYR A 145 9.04 -13.08 -14.25
N LYS A 146 8.25 -12.57 -13.30
CA LYS A 146 7.99 -13.25 -12.03
C LYS A 146 6.49 -13.13 -11.77
N LYS A 147 5.83 -14.26 -11.53
CA LYS A 147 4.43 -14.24 -11.09
C LYS A 147 4.36 -13.44 -9.79
N MET A 148 3.41 -12.53 -9.71
CA MET A 148 3.14 -11.80 -8.48
C MET A 148 2.13 -12.61 -7.66
N ASP A 149 2.58 -13.13 -6.54
CA ASP A 149 1.71 -13.78 -5.56
C ASP A 149 1.41 -12.80 -4.43
N TRP A 150 0.14 -12.70 -4.06
CA TRP A 150 -0.34 -11.86 -2.97
C TRP A 150 -1.45 -12.58 -2.21
N GLY A 151 -1.49 -12.35 -0.90
CA GLY A 151 -2.53 -12.87 -0.03
C GLY A 151 -3.63 -11.86 0.20
N CYS A 152 -4.66 -12.27 0.94
CA CYS A 152 -5.69 -11.38 1.43
C CYS A 152 -6.06 -11.82 2.85
N VAL A 153 -5.66 -11.05 3.84
CA VAL A 153 -6.03 -11.31 5.24
C VAL A 153 -7.44 -10.83 5.57
N GLY A 154 -8.06 -10.04 4.67
CA GLY A 154 -9.37 -9.44 4.88
C GLY A 154 -9.26 -8.10 5.59
N GLU A 155 -9.59 -8.03 6.87
CA GLU A 155 -9.40 -6.81 7.66
C GLU A 155 -7.92 -6.57 7.95
N SER A 156 -7.53 -5.32 8.13
CA SER A 156 -6.12 -4.89 8.25
C SER A 156 -5.26 -5.24 7.02
N SER A 157 -5.83 -5.14 5.83
CA SER A 157 -5.18 -5.43 4.54
C SER A 157 -3.97 -4.54 4.23
N CYS A 158 -3.75 -3.49 5.01
CA CYS A 158 -2.50 -2.75 5.06
C CYS A 158 -1.29 -3.67 5.39
N ALA A 159 -1.49 -4.77 6.12
CA ALA A 159 -0.47 -5.78 6.32
C ALA A 159 -0.10 -6.50 5.01
N ASP A 160 -1.07 -6.75 4.11
CA ASP A 160 -0.83 -7.39 2.82
C ASP A 160 -0.07 -6.49 1.83
N SER A 161 -0.20 -5.18 1.95
CA SER A 161 0.48 -4.20 1.09
C SER A 161 1.74 -3.64 1.75
N TRP A 162 1.61 -2.57 2.53
CA TRP A 162 2.77 -1.88 3.10
C TRP A 162 3.53 -2.72 4.13
N GLY A 163 2.83 -3.43 5.04
CA GLY A 163 3.47 -4.30 6.03
C GLY A 163 4.37 -5.34 5.35
N ARG A 164 3.81 -6.08 4.38
CA ARG A 164 4.53 -7.10 3.63
C ARG A 164 5.68 -6.51 2.79
N ALA A 165 5.45 -5.39 2.10
CA ALA A 165 6.49 -4.77 1.29
C ALA A 165 7.65 -4.26 2.15
N LEU A 166 7.39 -3.67 3.32
CA LEU A 166 8.41 -3.26 4.28
C LEU A 166 9.19 -4.47 4.83
N LYS A 167 8.49 -5.58 5.13
CA LYS A 167 9.11 -6.79 5.69
C LYS A 167 9.95 -7.55 4.67
N THR A 168 9.45 -7.69 3.44
CA THR A 168 10.05 -8.58 2.44
C THR A 168 10.96 -7.88 1.44
N GLY A 169 10.81 -6.56 1.27
CA GLY A 169 11.48 -5.81 0.21
C GLY A 169 10.93 -6.12 -1.20
N GLU A 170 9.78 -6.79 -1.31
CA GLU A 170 9.15 -7.17 -2.59
C GLU A 170 7.86 -6.36 -2.83
N PRO A 171 7.49 -6.09 -4.09
CA PRO A 171 6.20 -5.47 -4.40
C PRO A 171 5.04 -6.32 -3.88
N SER A 172 4.04 -5.68 -3.32
CA SER A 172 2.84 -6.34 -2.81
C SER A 172 1.57 -5.58 -3.16
N LEU A 173 0.45 -6.30 -3.20
CA LEU A 173 -0.87 -5.79 -3.58
C LEU A 173 -1.87 -6.13 -2.48
N SER A 174 -2.83 -5.24 -2.24
CA SER A 174 -3.98 -5.53 -1.39
C SER A 174 -5.29 -5.01 -1.96
N ILE A 175 -6.38 -5.62 -1.52
CA ILE A 175 -7.72 -5.06 -1.60
C ILE A 175 -7.93 -4.25 -0.32
N PRO A 176 -8.02 -2.91 -0.37
CA PRO A 176 -8.18 -2.09 0.82
C PRO A 176 -9.36 -2.53 1.68
N CYS A 177 -9.12 -2.70 2.98
CA CYS A 177 -10.10 -3.17 3.94
C CYS A 177 -11.16 -2.12 4.29
N PHE A 178 -12.08 -2.47 5.19
CA PHE A 178 -13.11 -1.55 5.64
C PHE A 178 -12.52 -0.28 6.28
N ALA A 179 -11.48 -0.41 7.11
CA ALA A 179 -10.86 0.73 7.78
C ALA A 179 -10.16 1.68 6.80
N GLU A 180 -9.42 1.16 5.82
CA GLU A 180 -8.79 1.98 4.77
C GLU A 180 -9.84 2.78 3.98
N ARG A 181 -10.98 2.17 3.66
CA ARG A 181 -12.08 2.86 2.95
C ARG A 181 -12.76 3.89 3.83
N ARG A 182 -13.12 3.52 5.05
CA ARG A 182 -13.87 4.38 5.97
C ARG A 182 -13.06 5.56 6.48
N TYR A 183 -11.80 5.34 6.83
CA TYR A 183 -10.94 6.35 7.48
C TYR A 183 -9.90 6.94 6.54
N GLY A 184 -9.32 6.15 5.65
CA GLY A 184 -8.30 6.60 4.68
C GLY A 184 -8.86 7.24 3.41
N GLY A 185 -10.19 7.20 3.21
CA GLY A 185 -10.82 7.76 2.02
C GLY A 185 -10.48 7.02 0.74
N VAL A 186 -10.23 5.71 0.84
CA VAL A 186 -10.00 4.85 -0.33
C VAL A 186 -11.32 4.58 -1.04
N MET A 187 -11.35 4.77 -2.36
CA MET A 187 -12.55 4.60 -3.17
C MET A 187 -12.88 3.12 -3.37
N GLU A 188 -14.18 2.83 -3.64
CA GLU A 188 -14.69 1.46 -3.78
C GLU A 188 -13.97 0.63 -4.84
N ASP A 189 -13.56 1.28 -5.92
CA ASP A 189 -12.89 0.68 -7.08
C ASP A 189 -11.36 0.83 -7.06
N GLU A 190 -10.77 1.16 -5.92
CA GLU A 190 -9.30 1.23 -5.77
C GLU A 190 -8.73 -0.03 -5.12
N LEU A 191 -7.61 -0.47 -5.68
CA LEU A 191 -6.63 -1.41 -5.11
C LEU A 191 -5.41 -0.63 -4.63
N LEU A 192 -4.62 -1.20 -3.75
CA LEU A 192 -3.37 -0.62 -3.27
C LEU A 192 -2.19 -1.51 -3.65
N MET A 193 -1.17 -0.92 -4.28
CA MET A 193 0.13 -1.55 -4.49
C MET A 193 1.20 -0.82 -3.68
N ALA A 194 2.00 -1.57 -2.97
CA ALA A 194 3.23 -1.12 -2.32
C ALA A 194 4.44 -1.61 -3.12
N ILE A 195 5.30 -0.68 -3.53
CA ILE A 195 6.46 -0.96 -4.40
C ILE A 195 7.73 -0.44 -3.72
N PRO A 196 8.69 -1.31 -3.36
CA PRO A 196 10.00 -0.86 -2.93
C PRO A 196 10.71 -0.07 -4.06
N PRO A 197 11.47 1.00 -3.74
CA PRO A 197 12.05 1.92 -4.74
C PRO A 197 12.94 1.22 -5.78
N ALA A 198 13.59 0.12 -5.42
CA ALA A 198 14.42 -0.65 -6.32
C ALA A 198 13.67 -1.18 -7.56
N PHE A 199 12.35 -1.34 -7.47
CA PHE A 199 11.49 -1.81 -8.55
C PHE A 199 10.92 -0.69 -9.43
N LEU A 200 10.98 0.57 -8.99
CA LEU A 200 10.39 1.69 -9.75
C LEU A 200 10.96 1.85 -11.16
N PRO A 201 12.30 1.77 -11.37
CA PRO A 201 12.86 1.86 -12.73
C PRO A 201 12.31 0.75 -13.66
N LYS A 202 12.15 -0.47 -13.12
CA LYS A 202 11.59 -1.61 -13.87
C LYS A 202 10.13 -1.36 -14.26
N VAL A 203 9.31 -0.88 -13.32
CA VAL A 203 7.90 -0.54 -13.57
C VAL A 203 7.78 0.54 -14.65
N ILE A 204 8.55 1.62 -14.52
CA ILE A 204 8.50 2.75 -15.47
C ILE A 204 8.89 2.29 -16.87
N THR A 205 10.03 1.60 -16.99
CA THR A 205 10.52 1.07 -18.28
C THR A 205 9.49 0.12 -18.91
N GLY A 206 8.91 -0.79 -18.12
CA GLY A 206 7.90 -1.74 -18.60
C GLY A 206 6.63 -1.04 -19.05
N MET A 207 6.12 -0.08 -18.28
CA MET A 207 4.93 0.68 -18.64
C MET A 207 5.12 1.54 -19.89
N ASP A 208 6.29 2.13 -20.07
CA ASP A 208 6.64 2.89 -21.29
C ASP A 208 6.67 1.96 -22.52
N ALA A 209 7.25 0.77 -22.39
CA ALA A 209 7.27 -0.24 -23.44
C ALA A 209 5.86 -0.71 -23.81
N LEU A 210 5.04 -1.05 -22.80
CA LEU A 210 3.63 -1.44 -23.00
C LEU A 210 2.84 -0.33 -23.72
N SER A 211 3.03 0.92 -23.30
CA SER A 211 2.37 2.06 -23.92
C SER A 211 2.75 2.25 -25.39
N LYS A 212 4.03 2.06 -25.73
CA LYS A 212 4.52 2.08 -27.13
C LYS A 212 3.91 0.95 -27.97
N ASN A 213 3.62 -0.19 -27.37
CA ASN A 213 2.94 -1.32 -28.01
C ASN A 213 1.40 -1.17 -28.04
N GLY A 214 0.85 -0.02 -27.66
CA GLY A 214 -0.59 0.23 -27.66
C GLY A 214 -1.33 -0.24 -26.39
N LEU A 215 -0.64 -0.94 -25.45
CA LEU A 215 -1.20 -1.43 -24.20
C LEU A 215 -1.18 -0.32 -23.14
N ARG A 216 -2.18 0.54 -23.14
CA ARG A 216 -2.22 1.77 -22.35
C ARG A 216 -3.60 2.05 -21.76
N TYR A 217 -3.63 2.84 -20.70
CA TYR A 217 -4.88 3.34 -20.13
C TYR A 217 -5.38 4.60 -20.86
N PRO A 218 -6.70 4.78 -21.08
CA PRO A 218 -7.76 3.84 -20.72
C PRO A 218 -7.80 2.62 -21.65
N ILE A 219 -8.18 1.46 -21.07
CA ILE A 219 -8.37 0.22 -21.84
C ILE A 219 -9.77 0.27 -22.44
N ALA A 220 -9.85 0.54 -23.73
CA ALA A 220 -11.13 0.60 -24.44
C ALA A 220 -11.68 -0.82 -24.69
N PRO A 221 -12.91 -1.15 -24.29
CA PRO A 221 -13.53 -2.41 -24.64
C PRO A 221 -13.75 -2.51 -26.15
N TYR A 222 -13.39 -3.66 -26.73
CA TYR A 222 -13.59 -3.88 -28.16
C TYR A 222 -15.01 -4.38 -28.51
N GLY A 223 -15.69 -4.97 -27.54
CA GLY A 223 -17.01 -5.57 -27.74
C GLY A 223 -16.94 -7.10 -27.76
N VAL A 224 -17.77 -7.71 -26.92
CA VAL A 224 -17.72 -9.16 -26.66
C VAL A 224 -18.21 -10.03 -27.80
N THR A 225 -18.93 -9.45 -28.78
CA THR A 225 -19.47 -10.15 -29.94
C THR A 225 -18.72 -9.88 -31.24
N ASN A 226 -17.74 -8.98 -31.24
CA ASN A 226 -17.00 -8.61 -32.44
C ASN A 226 -15.97 -9.67 -32.81
N ASP A 227 -15.74 -9.85 -34.10
CA ASP A 227 -14.62 -10.68 -34.57
C ASP A 227 -13.29 -10.03 -34.14
N VAL A 228 -12.61 -10.65 -33.20
CA VAL A 228 -11.37 -10.15 -32.63
C VAL A 228 -10.26 -9.97 -33.68
N ARG A 229 -10.27 -10.77 -34.75
CA ARG A 229 -9.27 -10.69 -35.85
C ARG A 229 -9.35 -9.33 -36.58
N ALA A 230 -10.52 -8.75 -36.67
CA ALA A 230 -10.71 -7.42 -37.28
C ALA A 230 -10.15 -6.28 -36.41
N GLY A 231 -10.04 -6.50 -35.09
CA GLY A 231 -9.51 -5.51 -34.13
C GLY A 231 -8.08 -5.75 -33.67
N MET A 232 -7.55 -6.94 -33.89
CA MET A 232 -6.15 -7.28 -33.63
C MET A 232 -5.33 -6.88 -34.83
N GLY A 233 -4.52 -5.83 -34.73
CA GLY A 233 -3.48 -5.55 -35.70
C GLY A 233 -2.50 -6.73 -35.80
N ALA A 234 -1.58 -6.70 -36.77
CA ALA A 234 -0.59 -7.74 -37.05
C ALA A 234 0.35 -8.15 -35.89
N SER A 235 0.04 -7.71 -34.68
CA SER A 235 0.85 -7.94 -33.45
C SER A 235 0.33 -9.10 -32.58
N TYR A 236 -0.69 -9.85 -33.01
CA TYR A 236 -1.15 -11.08 -32.36
C TYR A 236 -1.16 -12.24 -33.35
#